data_df294bfe2e83dd3eec5f8b79496e1e9d
#
_entry.id   df294bfe2e83dd3eec5f8b79496e1e9d
#
_cell.length_a   1.000
_cell.length_b   1.000
_cell.length_c   1.000
_cell.angle_alpha   90.00
_cell.angle_beta   90.00
_cell.angle_gamma   90.00
#
_symmetry.space_group_name_H-M   'P 1'
#
loop_
_entity.id
_entity.type
_entity.pdbx_description
1 polymer ?
#
loop_
_entity_poly.entity_id
_entity_poly.type
_entity_poly.pdbx_seq_one_letter_code
_entity_poly.pdbx_strand_id
1 'polypeptide(L)'
;MKRLTLNSVKKNNETSVSNIFLDTYMRDANGEFVKVYLYLLRCSDSADSDITMSDIADKLNLTEKDVIRALKYWAGVKVLDVSFDSD
;
A
#
# COMPACT_ATOMS: atom_id res chain seq x y z
N MET A 1 15.00 -20.04 -20.54
CA MET A 1 14.30 -19.06 -19.72
C MET A 1 15.26 -18.43 -18.74
N LYS A 2 15.27 -17.14 -18.67
CA LYS A 2 16.11 -16.45 -17.70
C LYS A 2 15.47 -16.46 -16.33
N ARG A 3 16.29 -16.73 -15.35
CA ARG A 3 15.83 -16.72 -13.97
C ARG A 3 16.31 -15.45 -13.30
N LEU A 4 15.39 -14.76 -12.66
CA LEU A 4 15.71 -13.58 -11.91
C LEU A 4 15.92 -13.96 -10.44
N THR A 5 17.06 -13.64 -9.91
CA THR A 5 17.37 -13.92 -8.52
C THR A 5 17.48 -12.59 -7.78
N LEU A 6 16.65 -12.44 -6.76
CA LEU A 6 16.66 -11.25 -5.92
C LEU A 6 17.19 -11.61 -4.54
N ASN A 7 18.17 -10.86 -4.10
CA ASN A 7 18.79 -11.10 -2.80
C ASN A 7 18.33 -10.06 -1.81
N SER A 8 17.81 -10.54 -0.70
CA SER A 8 17.40 -9.69 0.39
C SER A 8 18.61 -9.31 1.22
N VAL A 9 18.78 -8.03 1.45
CA VAL A 9 19.95 -7.57 2.20
C VAL A 9 19.69 -7.57 3.70
N LYS A 10 18.52 -7.11 4.12
CA LYS A 10 18.15 -7.04 5.53
C LYS A 10 16.71 -7.44 5.71
N LYS A 11 16.48 -8.39 6.61
CA LYS A 11 15.14 -8.91 6.84
C LYS A 11 14.19 -7.89 7.44
N ASN A 12 14.70 -7.05 8.35
CA ASN A 12 13.85 -6.08 9.03
C ASN A 12 13.61 -4.82 8.21
N ASN A 13 14.12 -4.79 6.99
CA ASN A 13 13.86 -3.69 6.05
C ASN A 13 13.01 -4.17 4.88
N GLU A 14 12.12 -5.08 5.13
CA GLU A 14 11.28 -5.66 4.08
C GLU A 14 9.83 -5.56 4.45
N THR A 15 8.99 -5.50 3.43
CA THR A 15 7.55 -5.50 3.61
C THR A 15 6.98 -6.72 2.91
N SER A 16 6.25 -7.54 3.65
CA SER A 16 5.63 -8.74 3.09
C SER A 16 4.32 -8.37 2.40
N VAL A 17 4.13 -8.93 1.22
CA VAL A 17 2.90 -8.72 0.45
C VAL A 17 2.27 -10.08 0.17
N SER A 18 0.98 -10.20 0.47
CA SER A 18 0.25 -11.43 0.24
C SER A 18 0.21 -11.80 -1.23
N ASN A 19 0.43 -13.07 -1.54
CA ASN A 19 0.30 -13.53 -2.92
C ASN A 19 -1.14 -13.46 -3.41
N ILE A 20 -2.10 -13.56 -2.50
CA ILE A 20 -3.50 -13.39 -2.87
C ILE A 20 -3.73 -11.98 -3.40
N PHE A 21 -3.13 -10.99 -2.75
CA PHE A 21 -3.24 -9.62 -3.24
C PHE A 21 -2.62 -9.50 -4.64
N LEU A 22 -1.42 -10.04 -4.81
CA LEU A 22 -0.70 -9.91 -6.06
C LEU A 22 -1.41 -10.61 -7.21
N ASP A 23 -1.99 -11.77 -6.94
CA ASP A 23 -2.59 -12.59 -7.99
C ASP A 23 -4.04 -12.20 -8.29
N THR A 24 -4.73 -11.60 -7.35
CA THR A 24 -6.16 -11.37 -7.46
C THR A 24 -6.52 -9.89 -7.54
N TYR A 25 -6.11 -9.14 -6.52
CA TYR A 25 -6.57 -7.75 -6.38
C TYR A 25 -5.75 -6.76 -7.18
N MET A 26 -4.44 -7.00 -7.27
CA MET A 26 -3.55 -6.04 -7.93
C MET A 26 -3.84 -5.91 -9.41
N ARG A 27 -4.16 -6.98 -10.06
CA ARG A 27 -4.26 -6.98 -11.52
C ARG A 27 -5.36 -6.09 -12.07
N ASP A 28 -6.45 -5.90 -11.28
CA ASP A 28 -7.58 -5.10 -11.74
C ASP A 28 -7.53 -3.67 -11.20
N ALA A 29 -6.52 -3.35 -10.41
CA ALA A 29 -6.45 -2.06 -9.76
C ALA A 29 -5.59 -1.07 -10.54
N ASN A 30 -5.90 0.20 -10.37
CA ASN A 30 -5.08 1.28 -10.89
C ASN A 30 -3.71 1.24 -10.21
N GLY A 31 -2.66 1.49 -10.99
CA GLY A 31 -1.30 1.46 -10.45
C GLY A 31 -1.08 2.41 -9.27
N GLU A 32 -1.70 3.58 -9.30
CA GLU A 32 -1.60 4.51 -8.18
C GLU A 32 -2.20 3.93 -6.92
N PHE A 33 -3.28 3.18 -7.06
CA PHE A 33 -3.92 2.53 -5.92
C PHE A 33 -3.01 1.45 -5.34
N VAL A 34 -2.32 0.72 -6.20
CA VAL A 34 -1.35 -0.30 -5.77
C VAL A 34 -0.21 0.35 -4.98
N LYS A 35 0.29 1.48 -5.45
CA LYS A 35 1.32 2.22 -4.74
C LYS A 35 0.89 2.55 -3.31
N VAL A 36 -0.33 3.07 -3.18
CA VAL A 36 -0.86 3.44 -1.88
C VAL A 36 -0.95 2.22 -0.97
N TYR A 37 -1.45 1.11 -1.50
CA TYR A 37 -1.59 -0.10 -0.71
C TYR A 37 -0.23 -0.60 -0.21
N LEU A 38 0.75 -0.66 -1.09
CA LEU A 38 2.08 -1.14 -0.72
C LEU A 38 2.71 -0.25 0.34
N TYR A 39 2.54 1.05 0.20
CA TYR A 39 3.10 1.97 1.18
C TYR A 39 2.41 1.85 2.53
N LEU A 40 1.10 1.60 2.53
CA LEU A 40 0.38 1.37 3.77
C LEU A 40 0.88 0.12 4.48
N LEU A 41 1.17 -0.93 3.72
CA LEU A 41 1.74 -2.14 4.31
C LEU A 41 3.06 -1.84 5.00
N ARG A 42 3.90 -1.04 4.33
CA ARG A 42 5.17 -0.66 4.91
C ARG A 42 4.97 0.10 6.22
N CYS A 43 4.01 1.01 6.24
CA CYS A 43 3.76 1.80 7.43
C CYS A 43 3.19 0.97 8.58
N SER A 44 2.40 -0.05 8.24
CA SER A 44 1.78 -0.88 9.28
C SER A 44 2.81 -1.76 9.98
N ASP A 45 3.93 -2.05 9.33
CA ASP A 45 5.00 -2.82 9.94
C ASP A 45 5.92 -1.95 10.79
N SER A 46 5.73 -0.66 10.76
CA SER A 46 6.55 0.27 11.49
C SER A 46 5.93 0.56 12.86
N ALA A 47 6.76 0.73 13.85
CA ALA A 47 6.30 1.09 15.18
C ALA A 47 5.75 2.52 15.21
N ASP A 48 6.19 3.35 14.29
CA ASP A 48 5.71 4.72 14.15
C ASP A 48 4.57 4.76 13.17
N SER A 49 3.36 4.79 13.66
CA SER A 49 2.19 4.71 12.82
C SER A 49 1.45 6.04 12.65
N ASP A 50 2.05 7.13 13.10
CA ASP A 50 1.43 8.45 12.99
C ASP A 50 1.66 9.03 11.60
N ILE A 51 1.08 8.39 10.61
CA ILE A 51 1.19 8.87 9.26
C ILE A 51 -0.15 9.45 8.81
N THR A 52 -0.09 10.60 8.16
CA THR A 52 -1.29 11.26 7.67
C THR A 52 -1.44 11.03 6.18
N MET A 53 -2.63 11.34 5.65
CA MET A 53 -2.85 11.27 4.22
C MET A 53 -1.94 12.20 3.46
N SER A 54 -1.64 13.35 4.06
CA SER A 54 -0.71 14.29 3.47
C SER A 54 0.69 13.68 3.35
N ASP A 55 1.12 12.96 4.37
CA ASP A 55 2.43 12.30 4.35
C ASP A 55 2.50 11.25 3.24
N ILE A 56 1.43 10.47 3.09
CA ILE A 56 1.38 9.45 2.05
C ILE A 56 1.42 10.10 0.68
N ALA A 57 0.62 11.15 0.50
CA ALA A 57 0.56 11.85 -0.78
C ALA A 57 1.93 12.41 -1.16
N ASP A 58 2.60 13.05 -0.21
CA ASP A 58 3.93 13.60 -0.46
C ASP A 58 4.93 12.52 -0.82
N LYS A 59 4.88 11.42 -0.09
CA LYS A 59 5.83 10.32 -0.27
C LYS A 59 5.68 9.67 -1.64
N LEU A 60 4.45 9.56 -2.09
CA LEU A 60 4.15 8.87 -3.34
C LEU A 60 3.97 9.83 -4.53
N ASN A 61 4.15 11.11 -4.28
CA ASN A 61 3.98 12.14 -5.30
C ASN A 61 2.56 12.13 -5.87
N LEU A 62 1.59 12.04 -4.97
CA LEU A 62 0.17 12.04 -5.30
C LEU A 62 -0.51 13.18 -4.56
N THR A 63 -1.78 13.42 -4.89
CA THR A 63 -2.58 14.35 -4.12
C THR A 63 -3.31 13.60 -3.00
N GLU A 64 -3.79 14.34 -2.01
CA GLU A 64 -4.57 13.71 -0.94
C GLU A 64 -5.85 13.09 -1.48
N LYS A 65 -6.44 13.71 -2.50
CA LYS A 65 -7.62 13.14 -3.16
C LYS A 65 -7.32 11.77 -3.75
N ASP A 66 -6.15 11.63 -4.36
CA ASP A 66 -5.74 10.35 -4.94
C ASP A 66 -5.58 9.30 -3.87
N VAL A 67 -5.01 9.68 -2.72
CA VAL A 67 -4.82 8.77 -1.61
C VAL A 67 -6.18 8.33 -1.07
N ILE A 68 -7.10 9.26 -0.89
CA ILE A 68 -8.43 8.94 -0.38
C ILE A 68 -9.16 8.00 -1.34
N ARG A 69 -9.07 8.25 -2.63
CA ARG A 69 -9.70 7.38 -3.64
C ARG A 69 -9.14 5.96 -3.56
N ALA A 70 -7.83 5.85 -3.39
CA ALA A 70 -7.20 4.55 -3.27
C ALA A 70 -7.68 3.81 -2.02
N LEU A 71 -7.74 4.51 -0.89
CA LEU A 71 -8.21 3.92 0.35
C LEU A 71 -9.65 3.44 0.24
N LYS A 72 -10.49 4.24 -0.40
CA LYS A 72 -11.89 3.85 -0.60
C LYS A 72 -12.00 2.64 -1.50
N TYR A 73 -11.17 2.58 -2.53
CA TYR A 73 -11.18 1.44 -3.43
C TYR A 73 -10.80 0.15 -2.68
N TRP A 74 -9.71 0.20 -1.92
CA TRP A 74 -9.25 -0.99 -1.21
C TRP A 74 -10.21 -1.41 -0.11
N ALA A 75 -10.84 -0.45 0.56
CA ALA A 75 -11.85 -0.76 1.55
C ALA A 75 -13.08 -1.38 0.88
N GLY A 76 -13.43 -0.89 -0.30
CA GLY A 76 -14.58 -1.41 -1.05
C GLY A 76 -14.42 -2.85 -1.48
N VAL A 77 -13.19 -3.27 -1.82
CA VAL A 77 -12.92 -4.66 -2.18
C VAL A 77 -12.48 -5.49 -0.98
N LYS A 78 -12.53 -4.90 0.21
CA LYS A 78 -12.28 -5.57 1.48
C LYS A 78 -10.87 -6.10 1.65
N VAL A 79 -9.92 -5.45 1.02
CA VAL A 79 -8.50 -5.74 1.21
C VAL A 79 -7.98 -5.00 2.42
N LEU A 80 -8.54 -3.84 2.72
CA LEU A 80 -8.19 -3.04 3.87
C LEU A 80 -9.43 -2.80 4.73
N ASP A 81 -9.19 -2.72 6.02
CA ASP A 81 -10.19 -2.26 6.96
C ASP A 81 -9.77 -0.84 7.36
N VAL A 82 -10.40 0.13 6.73
CA VAL A 82 -10.04 1.52 6.92
C VAL A 82 -11.15 2.25 7.65
N SER A 83 -10.79 2.85 8.76
CA SER A 83 -11.69 3.73 9.48
C SER A 83 -11.30 5.16 9.20
N PHE A 84 -12.21 5.91 8.64
CA PHE A 84 -11.99 7.33 8.42
C PHE A 84 -12.57 8.08 9.61
N ASP A 85 -11.73 8.91 10.20
CA ASP A 85 -12.23 9.82 11.23
C ASP A 85 -13.05 10.88 10.54
N SER A 86 -14.33 10.84 10.77
CA SER A 86 -15.19 11.88 10.23
C SER A 86 -15.43 12.91 11.30
N ASP A 87 -14.99 14.05 11.03
CA ASP A 87 -15.18 15.14 11.97
C ASP A 87 -16.28 16.03 11.57
#